data_cb5b5f500336992ee20d41a4e5705ff1
#
_entry.id   cb5b5f500336992ee20d41a4e5705ff1
#
_cell.length_a   1.000
_cell.length_b   1.000
_cell.length_c   1.000
_cell.angle_alpha   90.00
_cell.angle_beta   90.00
_cell.angle_gamma   90.00
#
_symmetry.space_group_name_H-M   'P 1'
#
loop_
_entity.id
_entity.type
_entity.pdbx_description
1 polymer ?
#
loop_
_entity_poly.entity_id
_entity_poly.type
_entity_poly.pdbx_seq_one_letter_code
_entity_poly.pdbx_strand_id
1 'polypeptide(L)'
;MPSVYADGWKRGQQADPDRSANYIAHTMIGDPLADAMIEDLESLGKEESERLIRLGMHDSEGDALRGAPASVREFFSHCVEPPDWLDLPSLLPGCQMFWRNGRLVLAGMVGGVLVEGFATNIAKSFFLTGRLRDQGVRRLKQNNRHMLEIFMPGGMEAHADGWTHSVRVRLVHAKIRKLLTESEEWDVAELGTPLSAAHVGFAAAAFSARLLKHLKSLGGSFDEEERRSFMAVWRYSGYLMGIPETILYRDEEEALEIFRIGLLCEPPPSLESIVLATSLINSAPLIAGIDDDDERRNLSGYVAQISRALIGNEMADALRYPKSRTFGSLWKFRTANRVDRIKDRLMPGRSGAEATLNTLFDVSHFDELGISYRLPDHVHAERSSRW
;
A
#
# COMPACT_ATOMS: atom_id res chain seq x y z
N MET A 1 2.66 -22.36 12.38
CA MET A 1 1.50 -21.53 11.97
C MET A 1 1.05 -20.73 13.17
N PRO A 2 0.92 -19.40 13.07
CA PRO A 2 0.40 -18.59 14.17
C PRO A 2 -1.05 -18.98 14.51
N SER A 3 -1.40 -18.91 15.80
CA SER A 3 -2.68 -19.46 16.27
C SER A 3 -3.91 -18.73 15.72
N VAL A 4 -3.78 -17.42 15.45
CA VAL A 4 -4.87 -16.59 14.90
C VAL A 4 -5.33 -17.05 13.51
N TYR A 5 -4.48 -17.76 12.76
CA TYR A 5 -4.78 -18.25 11.42
C TYR A 5 -5.43 -19.63 11.38
N ALA A 6 -5.65 -20.30 12.53
CA ALA A 6 -6.12 -21.68 12.58
C ALA A 6 -7.42 -21.93 11.82
N ASP A 7 -8.41 -21.05 11.96
CA ASP A 7 -9.69 -21.19 11.25
C ASP A 7 -9.60 -20.72 9.79
N GLY A 8 -8.79 -19.69 9.52
CA GLY A 8 -8.46 -19.26 8.16
C GLY A 8 -7.78 -20.37 7.35
N TRP A 9 -6.83 -21.04 7.97
CA TRP A 9 -6.17 -22.20 7.40
C TRP A 9 -7.15 -23.26 6.91
N LYS A 10 -8.14 -23.64 7.74
CA LYS A 10 -9.16 -24.62 7.36
C LYS A 10 -9.95 -24.19 6.13
N ARG A 11 -10.36 -22.90 6.08
CA ARG A 11 -11.08 -22.35 4.91
C ARG A 11 -10.20 -22.33 3.65
N GLY A 12 -8.96 -21.92 3.81
CA GLY A 12 -7.98 -21.88 2.73
C GLY A 12 -7.69 -23.27 2.16
N GLN A 13 -7.46 -24.26 3.03
CA GLN A 13 -7.22 -25.65 2.64
C GLN A 13 -8.38 -26.26 1.83
N GLN A 14 -9.60 -25.87 2.10
CA GLN A 14 -10.78 -26.32 1.32
C GLN A 14 -10.83 -25.66 -0.07
N ALA A 15 -10.28 -24.47 -0.22
CA ALA A 15 -10.34 -23.70 -1.45
C ALA A 15 -9.14 -23.98 -2.38
N ASP A 16 -7.94 -24.01 -1.85
CA ASP A 16 -6.68 -24.31 -2.55
C ASP A 16 -5.61 -24.69 -1.52
N PRO A 17 -5.31 -25.99 -1.33
CA PRO A 17 -4.38 -26.47 -0.32
C PRO A 17 -2.97 -25.89 -0.48
N ASP A 18 -2.44 -25.86 -1.70
CA ASP A 18 -1.04 -25.49 -1.96
C ASP A 18 -0.83 -23.98 -1.76
N ARG A 19 -1.70 -23.16 -2.33
CA ARG A 19 -1.62 -21.71 -2.16
C ARG A 19 -1.87 -21.28 -0.72
N SER A 20 -2.77 -21.98 -0.01
CA SER A 20 -3.01 -21.71 1.41
C SER A 20 -1.80 -22.06 2.26
N ALA A 21 -1.16 -23.21 1.99
CA ALA A 21 0.07 -23.59 2.67
C ALA A 21 1.18 -22.56 2.44
N ASN A 22 1.32 -22.10 1.19
CA ASN A 22 2.28 -21.05 0.83
C ASN A 22 1.99 -19.75 1.57
N TYR A 23 0.75 -19.26 1.54
CA TYR A 23 0.36 -18.02 2.23
C TYR A 23 0.65 -18.11 3.74
N ILE A 24 0.20 -19.17 4.40
CA ILE A 24 0.41 -19.36 5.84
C ILE A 24 1.90 -19.50 6.20
N ALA A 25 2.71 -20.18 5.40
CA ALA A 25 4.15 -20.24 5.62
C ALA A 25 4.77 -18.84 5.61
N HIS A 26 4.35 -17.98 4.68
CA HIS A 26 4.84 -16.60 4.56
C HIS A 26 4.35 -15.66 5.67
N THR A 27 3.35 -16.05 6.49
CA THR A 27 3.01 -15.27 7.70
C THR A 27 4.09 -15.32 8.78
N MET A 28 5.04 -16.26 8.69
CA MET A 28 6.18 -16.41 9.59
C MET A 28 7.50 -15.89 9.01
N ILE A 29 7.48 -15.37 7.79
CA ILE A 29 8.66 -14.89 7.08
C ILE A 29 8.63 -13.36 7.05
N GLY A 30 9.76 -12.73 7.43
CA GLY A 30 10.01 -11.29 7.27
C GLY A 30 10.73 -10.98 5.94
N ASP A 31 11.75 -10.15 6.04
CA ASP A 31 12.64 -9.77 4.95
C ASP A 31 14.10 -9.93 5.43
N PRO A 32 14.72 -11.09 5.21
CA PRO A 32 16.04 -11.38 5.79
C PRO A 32 17.13 -10.36 5.44
N LEU A 33 17.12 -9.82 4.19
CA LEU A 33 18.10 -8.82 3.78
C LEU A 33 17.91 -7.48 4.50
N ALA A 34 16.68 -6.99 4.55
CA ALA A 34 16.39 -5.72 5.21
C ALA A 34 16.48 -5.84 6.73
N ASP A 35 16.10 -6.99 7.30
CA ASP A 35 16.15 -7.24 8.74
C ASP A 35 17.62 -7.28 9.22
N ALA A 36 18.53 -7.99 8.50
CA ALA A 36 19.96 -8.00 8.78
C ALA A 36 20.59 -6.62 8.64
N MET A 37 20.21 -5.86 7.61
CA MET A 37 20.68 -4.47 7.45
C MET A 37 20.27 -3.58 8.63
N ILE A 38 19.02 -3.67 9.09
CA ILE A 38 18.53 -2.87 10.23
C ILE A 38 19.29 -3.22 11.51
N GLU A 39 19.60 -4.51 11.74
CA GLU A 39 20.38 -4.95 12.88
C GLU A 39 21.80 -4.34 12.90
N ASP A 40 22.51 -4.40 11.78
CA ASP A 40 23.85 -3.83 11.66
C ASP A 40 23.83 -2.29 11.80
N LEU A 41 22.86 -1.62 11.17
CA LEU A 41 22.71 -0.16 11.27
C LEU A 41 22.49 0.31 12.71
N GLU A 42 21.73 -0.40 13.53
CA GLU A 42 21.53 -0.01 14.92
C GLU A 42 22.83 -0.03 15.74
N SER A 43 23.74 -0.95 15.43
CA SER A 43 25.04 -1.04 16.09
C SER A 43 25.97 0.15 15.80
N LEU A 44 25.77 0.81 14.65
CA LEU A 44 26.60 1.94 14.19
C LEU A 44 26.14 3.30 14.75
N GLY A 45 24.94 3.35 15.34
CA GLY A 45 24.33 4.60 15.77
C GLY A 45 23.69 5.38 14.63
N LYS A 46 22.91 6.39 15.01
CA LYS A 46 21.96 7.08 14.14
C LYS A 46 22.61 7.84 12.97
N GLU A 47 23.60 8.65 13.26
CA GLU A 47 24.25 9.51 12.25
C GLU A 47 24.88 8.68 11.11
N GLU A 48 25.59 7.62 11.47
CA GLU A 48 26.23 6.74 10.51
C GLU A 48 25.20 5.91 9.74
N SER A 49 24.16 5.44 10.40
CA SER A 49 23.05 4.73 9.76
C SER A 49 22.36 5.58 8.69
N GLU A 50 22.04 6.84 9.03
CA GLU A 50 21.44 7.78 8.07
C GLU A 50 22.37 8.13 6.91
N ARG A 51 23.67 8.23 7.18
CA ARG A 51 24.67 8.47 6.15
C ARG A 51 24.74 7.30 5.15
N LEU A 52 24.82 6.06 5.66
CA LEU A 52 24.89 4.87 4.83
C LEU A 52 23.62 4.65 4.00
N ILE A 53 22.44 4.86 4.61
CA ILE A 53 21.16 4.80 3.88
C ILE A 53 21.15 5.85 2.77
N ARG A 54 21.54 7.08 3.04
CA ARG A 54 21.60 8.14 2.01
C ARG A 54 22.53 7.77 0.87
N LEU A 55 23.74 7.27 1.18
CA LEU A 55 24.70 6.87 0.17
C LEU A 55 24.13 5.74 -0.72
N GLY A 56 23.59 4.69 -0.13
CA GLY A 56 23.03 3.58 -0.90
C GLY A 56 21.80 3.96 -1.74
N MET A 57 21.02 4.99 -1.31
CA MET A 57 19.90 5.51 -2.10
C MET A 57 20.32 6.35 -3.31
N HIS A 58 21.50 6.93 -3.31
CA HIS A 58 21.96 7.84 -4.37
C HIS A 58 23.09 7.28 -5.23
N ASP A 59 23.94 6.41 -4.66
CA ASP A 59 25.09 5.84 -5.35
C ASP A 59 25.49 4.51 -4.64
N SER A 60 24.87 3.42 -5.07
CA SER A 60 25.15 2.09 -4.50
C SER A 60 26.23 1.33 -5.28
N GLU A 61 26.59 1.78 -6.48
CA GLU A 61 27.59 1.11 -7.34
C GLU A 61 29.02 1.60 -7.11
N GLY A 62 29.16 2.74 -6.46
CA GLY A 62 30.47 3.37 -6.22
C GLY A 62 31.19 2.86 -4.97
N ASP A 63 32.40 3.41 -4.75
CA ASP A 63 33.21 3.17 -3.52
C ASP A 63 32.54 3.69 -2.24
N ALA A 64 31.40 4.37 -2.35
CA ALA A 64 30.70 5.03 -1.26
C ALA A 64 30.33 4.10 -0.11
N LEU A 65 29.97 2.83 -0.41
CA LEU A 65 29.63 1.82 0.58
C LEU A 65 30.76 0.83 0.89
N ARG A 66 32.00 1.06 0.39
CA ARG A 66 33.12 0.12 0.56
C ARG A 66 33.41 -0.22 2.03
N GLY A 67 33.26 0.70 2.94
CA GLY A 67 33.47 0.52 4.39
C GLY A 67 32.22 0.14 5.19
N ALA A 68 31.07 0.01 4.54
CA ALA A 68 29.82 -0.36 5.20
C ALA A 68 29.78 -1.85 5.57
N PRO A 69 28.95 -2.27 6.55
CA PRO A 69 28.66 -3.67 6.84
C PRO A 69 28.27 -4.46 5.58
N ALA A 70 28.51 -5.77 5.58
CA ALA A 70 28.20 -6.65 4.45
C ALA A 70 26.70 -6.62 4.14
N SER A 71 25.84 -6.67 5.16
CA SER A 71 24.37 -6.60 5.03
C SER A 71 23.90 -5.34 4.31
N VAL A 72 24.52 -4.19 4.57
CA VAL A 72 24.19 -2.91 3.90
C VAL A 72 24.56 -2.99 2.42
N ARG A 73 25.74 -3.51 2.11
CA ARG A 73 26.18 -3.66 0.71
C ARG A 73 25.32 -4.66 -0.07
N GLU A 74 25.04 -5.81 0.51
CA GLU A 74 24.19 -6.85 -0.09
C GLU A 74 22.77 -6.34 -0.33
N PHE A 75 22.20 -5.63 0.64
CA PHE A 75 20.87 -5.03 0.50
C PHE A 75 20.79 -4.08 -0.69
N PHE A 76 21.70 -3.12 -0.80
CA PHE A 76 21.67 -2.15 -1.89
C PHE A 76 22.07 -2.76 -3.23
N SER A 77 23.01 -3.71 -3.27
CA SER A 77 23.32 -4.48 -4.47
C SER A 77 22.09 -5.20 -5.02
N HIS A 78 21.34 -5.89 -4.15
CA HIS A 78 20.07 -6.52 -4.53
C HIS A 78 19.03 -5.52 -5.04
N CYS A 79 18.94 -4.33 -4.44
CA CYS A 79 17.94 -3.34 -4.88
C CYS A 79 18.26 -2.73 -6.24
N VAL A 80 19.53 -2.55 -6.58
CA VAL A 80 19.98 -1.96 -7.85
C VAL A 80 19.94 -2.97 -8.99
N GLU A 81 20.18 -4.23 -8.72
CA GLU A 81 20.15 -5.30 -9.72
C GLU A 81 18.71 -5.59 -10.15
N PRO A 82 18.33 -5.25 -11.41
CA PRO A 82 16.97 -5.49 -11.86
C PRO A 82 16.74 -7.00 -12.05
N PRO A 83 15.55 -7.53 -11.69
CA PRO A 83 15.25 -8.92 -11.94
C PRO A 83 15.12 -9.21 -13.45
N ASP A 84 15.48 -10.43 -13.88
CA ASP A 84 15.51 -10.84 -15.29
C ASP A 84 14.20 -10.63 -16.06
N TRP A 85 13.06 -10.63 -15.34
CA TRP A 85 11.75 -10.45 -15.93
C TRP A 85 11.34 -8.98 -16.13
N LEU A 86 12.16 -8.02 -15.67
CA LEU A 86 11.85 -6.58 -15.76
C LEU A 86 12.27 -6.01 -17.12
N ASP A 87 11.31 -5.34 -17.77
CA ASP A 87 11.54 -4.49 -18.91
C ASP A 87 11.06 -3.06 -18.57
N LEU A 88 11.97 -2.17 -18.19
CA LEU A 88 11.65 -0.81 -17.78
C LEU A 88 10.85 -0.01 -18.83
N PRO A 89 11.18 -0.05 -20.13
CA PRO A 89 10.36 0.60 -21.17
C PRO A 89 8.89 0.14 -21.19
N SER A 90 8.62 -1.13 -20.87
CA SER A 90 7.25 -1.68 -20.86
C SER A 90 6.36 -1.14 -19.73
N LEU A 91 6.92 -0.38 -18.77
CA LEU A 91 6.17 0.22 -17.68
C LEU A 91 5.40 1.50 -18.08
N LEU A 92 5.76 2.14 -19.21
CA LEU A 92 5.21 3.43 -19.61
C LEU A 92 3.71 3.42 -19.89
N PRO A 93 3.10 2.43 -20.57
CA PRO A 93 1.64 2.39 -20.77
C PRO A 93 0.85 2.36 -19.45
N GLY A 94 1.34 1.64 -18.45
CA GLY A 94 0.75 1.60 -17.11
C GLY A 94 0.82 2.94 -16.38
N CYS A 95 1.93 3.66 -16.52
CA CYS A 95 2.07 5.02 -16.00
C CYS A 95 1.03 5.96 -16.65
N GLN A 96 0.92 5.94 -17.97
CA GLN A 96 -0.06 6.76 -18.70
C GLN A 96 -1.51 6.43 -18.30
N MET A 97 -1.83 5.14 -18.16
CA MET A 97 -3.14 4.66 -17.68
C MET A 97 -3.45 5.17 -16.28
N PHE A 98 -2.48 5.08 -15.35
CA PHE A 98 -2.60 5.57 -14.00
C PHE A 98 -2.98 7.05 -13.97
N TRP A 99 -2.22 7.90 -14.65
CA TRP A 99 -2.46 9.35 -14.69
C TRP A 99 -3.80 9.71 -15.34
N ARG A 100 -4.17 9.03 -16.42
CA ARG A 100 -5.47 9.23 -17.07
C ARG A 100 -6.66 8.88 -16.19
N ASN A 101 -6.50 7.93 -15.26
CA ASN A 101 -7.55 7.47 -14.37
C ASN A 101 -7.37 7.97 -12.92
N GLY A 102 -6.51 8.92 -12.63
CA GLY A 102 -6.04 9.29 -11.29
C GLY A 102 -7.14 9.49 -10.24
N ARG A 103 -8.26 10.18 -10.57
CA ARG A 103 -9.42 10.32 -9.66
C ARG A 103 -10.04 8.97 -9.28
N LEU A 104 -10.14 8.05 -10.24
CA LEU A 104 -10.72 6.73 -10.03
C LEU A 104 -9.75 5.83 -9.27
N VAL A 105 -8.45 5.98 -9.51
CA VAL A 105 -7.40 5.32 -8.73
C VAL A 105 -7.52 5.70 -7.26
N LEU A 106 -7.59 6.99 -6.95
CA LEU A 106 -7.76 7.47 -5.57
C LEU A 106 -9.07 6.94 -4.94
N ALA A 107 -10.18 6.99 -5.67
CA ALA A 107 -11.45 6.47 -5.19
C ALA A 107 -11.42 4.94 -4.96
N GLY A 108 -10.78 4.18 -5.85
CA GLY A 108 -10.58 2.73 -5.70
C GLY A 108 -9.66 2.37 -4.55
N MET A 109 -8.63 3.18 -4.32
CA MET A 109 -7.73 3.02 -3.17
C MET A 109 -8.44 3.25 -1.85
N VAL A 110 -9.04 4.42 -1.66
CA VAL A 110 -9.66 4.81 -0.39
C VAL A 110 -10.94 4.02 -0.11
N GLY A 111 -11.77 3.79 -1.14
CA GLY A 111 -13.03 3.07 -0.98
C GLY A 111 -12.92 1.55 -1.08
N GLY A 112 -11.82 1.01 -1.60
CA GLY A 112 -11.63 -0.42 -1.84
C GLY A 112 -10.38 -0.97 -1.18
N VAL A 113 -9.26 -0.84 -1.85
CA VAL A 113 -8.00 -1.55 -1.54
C VAL A 113 -7.50 -1.35 -0.12
N LEU A 114 -7.47 -0.11 0.39
CA LEU A 114 -7.00 0.16 1.76
C LEU A 114 -7.96 -0.43 2.80
N VAL A 115 -9.26 -0.39 2.53
CA VAL A 115 -10.28 -0.99 3.41
C VAL A 115 -10.13 -2.51 3.45
N GLU A 116 -9.93 -3.14 2.28
CA GLU A 116 -9.68 -4.59 2.17
C GLU A 116 -8.38 -4.98 2.88
N GLY A 117 -7.33 -4.16 2.78
CA GLY A 117 -6.08 -4.35 3.51
C GLY A 117 -6.28 -4.29 5.03
N PHE A 118 -7.02 -3.30 5.53
CA PHE A 118 -7.31 -3.20 6.96
C PHE A 118 -8.24 -4.29 7.49
N ALA A 119 -8.94 -5.00 6.62
CA ALA A 119 -9.72 -6.17 7.04
C ALA A 119 -8.86 -7.38 7.43
N THR A 120 -7.55 -7.33 7.23
CA THR A 120 -6.58 -8.38 7.56
C THR A 120 -5.81 -8.09 8.86
N ASN A 121 -5.05 -9.08 9.34
CA ASN A 121 -4.25 -8.96 10.57
C ASN A 121 -3.16 -7.87 10.48
N ILE A 122 -2.82 -7.37 9.30
CA ILE A 122 -1.90 -6.24 9.12
C ILE A 122 -2.37 -4.98 9.88
N ALA A 123 -3.69 -4.84 10.09
CA ALA A 123 -4.28 -3.74 10.85
C ALA A 123 -3.68 -3.59 12.25
N LYS A 124 -3.33 -4.69 12.92
CA LYS A 124 -2.68 -4.65 14.24
C LYS A 124 -1.33 -3.95 14.20
N SER A 125 -0.49 -4.22 13.19
CA SER A 125 0.81 -3.55 13.05
C SER A 125 0.66 -2.04 12.88
N PHE A 126 -0.33 -1.61 12.11
CA PHE A 126 -0.62 -0.18 11.91
C PHE A 126 -1.22 0.47 13.16
N PHE A 127 -2.08 -0.23 13.88
CA PHE A 127 -2.73 0.27 15.08
C PHE A 127 -1.74 0.42 16.24
N LEU A 128 -0.95 -0.62 16.53
CA LEU A 128 0.05 -0.61 17.60
C LEU A 128 1.12 0.47 17.38
N THR A 129 1.56 0.66 16.16
CA THR A 129 2.52 1.75 15.86
C THR A 129 1.89 3.15 15.91
N GLY A 130 0.59 3.27 16.18
CA GLY A 130 -0.15 4.55 16.22
C GLY A 130 -0.21 5.31 14.89
N ARG A 131 0.34 4.72 13.84
CA ARG A 131 0.67 5.42 12.60
C ARG A 131 -0.55 5.84 11.77
N LEU A 132 -1.70 5.18 11.94
CA LEU A 132 -2.95 5.55 11.28
C LEU A 132 -3.95 6.23 12.21
N ARG A 133 -3.95 5.85 13.49
CA ARG A 133 -4.84 6.45 14.49
C ARG A 133 -4.56 7.95 14.67
N ASP A 134 -3.29 8.30 14.88
CA ASP A 134 -2.87 9.66 15.25
C ASP A 134 -2.43 10.51 14.05
N GLN A 135 -2.11 9.87 12.92
CA GLN A 135 -1.60 10.53 11.71
C GLN A 135 -2.29 10.00 10.43
N GLY A 136 -3.56 9.60 10.50
CA GLY A 136 -4.27 8.93 9.38
C GLY A 136 -4.22 9.70 8.06
N VAL A 137 -4.48 11.01 8.09
CA VAL A 137 -4.39 11.87 6.90
C VAL A 137 -2.95 11.93 6.37
N ARG A 138 -1.96 12.08 7.24
CA ARG A 138 -0.55 12.13 6.83
C ARG A 138 -0.10 10.82 6.20
N ARG A 139 -0.54 9.68 6.75
CA ARG A 139 -0.23 8.34 6.22
C ARG A 139 -0.88 8.07 4.87
N LEU A 140 -2.12 8.49 4.71
CA LEU A 140 -2.77 8.41 3.41
C LEU A 140 -2.00 9.23 2.37
N LYS A 141 -1.52 10.43 2.74
CA LYS A 141 -0.67 11.26 1.90
C LYS A 141 0.65 10.57 1.54
N GLN A 142 1.31 9.91 2.50
CA GLN A 142 2.55 9.17 2.25
C GLN A 142 2.33 7.99 1.28
N ASN A 143 1.26 7.19 1.49
CA ASN A 143 0.91 6.11 0.57
C ASN A 143 0.61 6.64 -0.84
N ASN A 144 -0.13 7.74 -0.94
CA ASN A 144 -0.39 8.39 -2.21
C ASN A 144 0.91 8.89 -2.87
N ARG A 145 1.83 9.46 -2.11
CA ARG A 145 3.11 9.92 -2.63
C ARG A 145 3.92 8.79 -3.23
N HIS A 146 4.08 7.67 -2.51
CA HIS A 146 4.76 6.49 -3.04
C HIS A 146 4.10 6.02 -4.36
N MET A 147 2.77 5.90 -4.37
CA MET A 147 2.03 5.50 -5.55
C MET A 147 2.23 6.47 -6.72
N LEU A 148 2.18 7.78 -6.50
CA LEU A 148 2.43 8.76 -7.55
C LEU A 148 3.83 8.59 -8.16
N GLU A 149 4.83 8.38 -7.33
CA GLU A 149 6.21 8.30 -7.77
C GLU A 149 6.57 7.02 -8.50
N ILE A 150 6.01 5.87 -8.11
CA ILE A 150 6.21 4.63 -8.88
C ILE A 150 5.53 4.68 -10.27
N PHE A 151 4.52 5.53 -10.45
CA PHE A 151 3.83 5.74 -11.72
C PHE A 151 4.29 6.99 -12.48
N MET A 152 5.35 7.69 -12.02
CA MET A 152 6.02 8.67 -12.85
C MET A 152 6.81 7.97 -13.95
N PRO A 153 6.75 8.46 -15.21
CA PRO A 153 7.63 7.93 -16.25
C PRO A 153 9.10 8.01 -15.83
N GLY A 154 9.80 6.88 -15.89
CA GLY A 154 11.18 6.77 -15.38
C GLY A 154 11.31 6.65 -13.85
N GLY A 155 10.21 6.79 -13.09
CA GLY A 155 10.23 6.77 -11.62
C GLY A 155 10.70 5.45 -10.99
N MET A 156 10.69 4.36 -11.75
CA MET A 156 11.16 3.05 -11.31
C MET A 156 12.58 2.70 -11.77
N GLU A 157 13.29 3.61 -12.46
CA GLU A 157 14.70 3.46 -12.72
C GLU A 157 15.51 3.51 -11.40
N ALA A 158 16.65 2.84 -11.36
CA ALA A 158 17.50 2.84 -10.17
C ALA A 158 17.80 4.28 -9.72
N HIS A 159 17.67 4.53 -8.42
CA HIS A 159 17.85 5.84 -7.77
C HIS A 159 16.81 6.92 -8.11
N ALA A 160 15.84 6.67 -8.99
CA ALA A 160 14.70 7.55 -9.20
C ALA A 160 13.75 7.55 -7.98
N ASP A 161 12.83 8.50 -7.93
CA ASP A 161 12.00 8.73 -6.73
C ASP A 161 11.12 7.54 -6.37
N GLY A 162 10.48 6.88 -7.34
CA GLY A 162 9.63 5.71 -7.09
C GLY A 162 10.42 4.49 -6.60
N TRP A 163 11.60 4.26 -7.20
CA TRP A 163 12.56 3.26 -6.73
C TRP A 163 13.00 3.55 -5.30
N THR A 164 13.47 4.78 -5.05
CA THR A 164 13.93 5.24 -3.72
C THR A 164 12.85 5.09 -2.67
N HIS A 165 11.59 5.46 -2.98
CA HIS A 165 10.47 5.31 -2.06
C HIS A 165 10.13 3.85 -1.79
N SER A 166 10.15 2.98 -2.79
CA SER A 166 9.91 1.53 -2.60
C SER A 166 10.96 0.91 -1.67
N VAL A 167 12.23 1.22 -1.88
CA VAL A 167 13.34 0.77 -1.01
C VAL A 167 13.21 1.34 0.41
N ARG A 168 12.84 2.62 0.56
CA ARG A 168 12.59 3.21 1.88
C ARG A 168 11.42 2.55 2.62
N VAL A 169 10.34 2.24 1.93
CA VAL A 169 9.20 1.51 2.52
C VAL A 169 9.66 0.14 3.03
N ARG A 170 10.51 -0.57 2.27
CA ARG A 170 11.11 -1.84 2.70
C ARG A 170 11.87 -1.69 4.02
N LEU A 171 12.73 -0.68 4.14
CA LEU A 171 13.48 -0.41 5.39
C LEU A 171 12.56 -0.02 6.55
N VAL A 172 11.52 0.77 6.29
CA VAL A 172 10.50 1.10 7.30
C VAL A 172 9.77 -0.16 7.78
N HIS A 173 9.42 -1.08 6.88
CA HIS A 173 8.80 -2.35 7.24
C HIS A 173 9.73 -3.19 8.12
N ALA A 174 11.00 -3.31 7.77
CA ALA A 174 12.00 -4.04 8.57
C ALA A 174 12.16 -3.42 9.98
N LYS A 175 12.25 -2.09 10.06
CA LYS A 175 12.35 -1.39 11.35
C LYS A 175 11.10 -1.57 12.22
N ILE A 176 9.91 -1.48 11.64
CA ILE A 176 8.66 -1.74 12.35
C ILE A 176 8.60 -3.20 12.80
N ARG A 177 8.99 -4.14 11.95
CA ARG A 177 9.03 -5.56 12.28
C ARG A 177 9.90 -5.83 13.49
N LYS A 178 11.12 -5.28 13.52
CA LYS A 178 12.03 -5.39 14.66
C LYS A 178 11.41 -4.81 15.93
N LEU A 179 10.93 -3.57 15.89
CA LEU A 179 10.33 -2.90 17.05
C LEU A 179 9.13 -3.65 17.62
N LEU A 180 8.25 -4.18 16.77
CA LEU A 180 7.10 -4.97 17.22
C LEU A 180 7.52 -6.32 17.78
N THR A 181 8.47 -7.02 17.13
CA THR A 181 8.95 -8.33 17.59
C THR A 181 9.64 -8.24 18.96
N GLU A 182 10.29 -7.12 19.27
CA GLU A 182 10.93 -6.84 20.56
C GLU A 182 9.94 -6.28 21.60
N SER A 183 8.73 -5.96 21.23
CA SER A 183 7.69 -5.40 22.09
C SER A 183 6.88 -6.49 22.78
N GLU A 184 6.48 -6.25 24.04
CA GLU A 184 5.52 -7.10 24.76
C GLU A 184 4.10 -7.06 24.16
N GLU A 185 3.82 -6.11 23.26
CA GLU A 185 2.51 -5.93 22.62
C GLU A 185 2.30 -6.86 21.40
N TRP A 186 3.33 -7.61 20.98
CA TRP A 186 3.26 -8.49 19.81
C TRP A 186 3.71 -9.91 20.15
N ASP A 187 2.76 -10.83 20.14
CA ASP A 187 3.04 -12.26 20.28
C ASP A 187 3.20 -12.92 18.89
N VAL A 188 4.44 -13.26 18.54
CA VAL A 188 4.75 -13.93 17.26
C VAL A 188 4.09 -15.31 17.15
N ALA A 189 3.91 -16.03 18.26
CA ALA A 189 3.27 -17.34 18.23
C ALA A 189 1.76 -17.22 17.95
N GLU A 190 1.14 -16.13 18.36
CA GLU A 190 -0.26 -15.83 18.08
C GLU A 190 -0.43 -15.18 16.71
N LEU A 191 0.31 -14.10 16.42
CA LEU A 191 0.04 -13.17 15.32
C LEU A 191 0.93 -13.40 14.09
N GLY A 192 2.01 -14.15 14.21
CA GLY A 192 3.03 -14.29 13.17
C GLY A 192 4.04 -13.15 13.16
N THR A 193 4.87 -13.12 12.13
CA THR A 193 5.85 -12.06 11.94
C THR A 193 5.14 -10.74 11.59
N PRO A 194 5.43 -9.62 12.28
CA PRO A 194 4.85 -8.33 11.95
C PRO A 194 5.22 -7.93 10.53
N LEU A 195 4.26 -7.37 9.76
CA LEU A 195 4.48 -7.02 8.34
C LEU A 195 5.19 -8.15 7.57
N SER A 196 4.68 -9.37 7.73
CA SER A 196 5.23 -10.57 7.10
C SER A 196 5.21 -10.51 5.57
N ALA A 197 5.98 -11.39 4.93
CA ALA A 197 5.98 -11.53 3.48
C ALA A 197 4.57 -11.83 2.92
N ALA A 198 3.73 -12.58 3.66
CA ALA A 198 2.34 -12.80 3.29
C ALA A 198 1.56 -11.49 3.23
N HIS A 199 1.69 -10.64 4.25
CA HIS A 199 0.99 -9.35 4.30
C HIS A 199 1.44 -8.38 3.21
N VAL A 200 2.76 -8.28 2.96
CA VAL A 200 3.27 -7.39 1.91
C VAL A 200 2.90 -7.91 0.52
N GLY A 201 2.95 -9.24 0.30
CA GLY A 201 2.50 -9.89 -0.93
C GLY A 201 1.00 -9.70 -1.18
N PHE A 202 0.17 -9.90 -0.15
CA PHE A 202 -1.26 -9.60 -0.20
C PHE A 202 -1.53 -8.13 -0.55
N ALA A 203 -0.82 -7.19 0.08
CA ALA A 203 -0.95 -5.77 -0.19
C ALA A 203 -0.58 -5.44 -1.65
N ALA A 204 0.53 -5.98 -2.17
CA ALA A 204 0.92 -5.79 -3.57
C ALA A 204 -0.16 -6.31 -4.55
N ALA A 205 -0.76 -7.47 -4.27
CA ALA A 205 -1.87 -8.03 -5.06
C ALA A 205 -3.13 -7.14 -4.97
N ALA A 206 -3.39 -6.57 -3.80
CA ALA A 206 -4.51 -5.65 -3.59
C ALA A 206 -4.31 -4.33 -4.36
N PHE A 207 -3.13 -3.70 -4.24
CA PHE A 207 -2.81 -2.43 -4.91
C PHE A 207 -2.66 -2.57 -6.43
N SER A 208 -2.47 -3.77 -6.95
CA SER A 208 -2.40 -4.03 -8.39
C SER A 208 -3.72 -4.59 -8.94
N ALA A 209 -3.88 -5.90 -8.95
CA ALA A 209 -5.01 -6.58 -9.60
C ALA A 209 -6.37 -6.20 -9.01
N ARG A 210 -6.45 -6.09 -7.67
CA ARG A 210 -7.71 -5.73 -7.02
C ARG A 210 -8.09 -4.27 -7.31
N LEU A 211 -7.11 -3.36 -7.32
CA LEU A 211 -7.33 -1.97 -7.72
C LEU A 211 -7.83 -1.87 -9.17
N LEU A 212 -7.28 -2.65 -10.12
CA LEU A 212 -7.79 -2.70 -11.50
C LEU A 212 -9.26 -3.12 -11.55
N LYS A 213 -9.68 -4.11 -10.76
CA LYS A 213 -11.10 -4.48 -10.65
C LYS A 213 -11.96 -3.33 -10.12
N HIS A 214 -11.50 -2.63 -9.11
CA HIS A 214 -12.18 -1.45 -8.58
C HIS A 214 -12.26 -0.33 -9.61
N LEU A 215 -11.17 -0.04 -10.32
CA LEU A 215 -11.16 0.94 -11.41
C LEU A 215 -12.22 0.61 -12.46
N LYS A 216 -12.27 -0.62 -12.92
CA LYS A 216 -13.27 -1.08 -13.90
C LYS A 216 -14.70 -0.91 -13.36
N SER A 217 -14.90 -1.23 -12.08
CA SER A 217 -16.19 -1.05 -11.38
C SER A 217 -16.59 0.42 -11.27
N LEU A 218 -15.65 1.34 -11.13
CA LEU A 218 -15.84 2.78 -11.07
C LEU A 218 -15.94 3.44 -12.46
N GLY A 219 -15.72 2.69 -13.55
CA GLY A 219 -15.82 3.19 -14.92
C GLY A 219 -14.49 3.64 -15.52
N GLY A 220 -13.38 3.20 -14.97
CA GLY A 220 -12.05 3.34 -15.55
C GLY A 220 -11.92 2.60 -16.89
N SER A 221 -11.12 3.14 -17.77
CA SER A 221 -10.86 2.58 -19.10
C SER A 221 -9.37 2.33 -19.28
N PHE A 222 -9.04 1.13 -19.67
CA PHE A 222 -7.69 0.70 -19.98
C PHE A 222 -7.75 -0.52 -20.92
N ASP A 223 -6.75 -0.66 -21.76
CA ASP A 223 -6.58 -1.80 -22.64
C ASP A 223 -5.68 -2.89 -22.00
N GLU A 224 -5.37 -3.93 -22.77
CA GLU A 224 -4.60 -5.08 -22.31
C GLU A 224 -3.13 -4.74 -22.06
N GLU A 225 -2.53 -3.88 -22.88
CA GLU A 225 -1.15 -3.46 -22.73
C GLU A 225 -0.99 -2.59 -21.47
N GLU A 226 -1.85 -1.61 -21.31
CA GLU A 226 -1.92 -0.74 -20.11
C GLU A 226 -2.13 -1.55 -18.84
N ARG A 227 -3.00 -2.56 -18.89
CA ARG A 227 -3.28 -3.47 -17.77
C ARG A 227 -2.03 -4.26 -17.36
N ARG A 228 -1.36 -4.90 -18.32
CA ARG A 228 -0.12 -5.64 -18.06
C ARG A 228 0.99 -4.75 -17.54
N SER A 229 1.14 -3.59 -18.13
CA SER A 229 2.12 -2.59 -17.72
C SER A 229 1.87 -2.08 -16.30
N PHE A 230 0.62 -1.79 -15.92
CA PHE A 230 0.25 -1.41 -14.57
C PHE A 230 0.60 -2.51 -13.54
N MET A 231 0.31 -3.78 -13.89
CA MET A 231 0.68 -4.92 -13.06
C MET A 231 2.20 -5.05 -12.89
N ALA A 232 2.97 -4.79 -13.95
CA ALA A 232 4.42 -4.84 -13.93
C ALA A 232 5.04 -3.76 -13.02
N VAL A 233 4.51 -2.52 -13.03
CA VAL A 233 4.94 -1.46 -12.10
C VAL A 233 4.79 -1.92 -10.65
N TRP A 234 3.62 -2.44 -10.28
CA TRP A 234 3.37 -2.91 -8.91
C TRP A 234 4.19 -4.17 -8.56
N ARG A 235 4.39 -5.08 -9.51
CA ARG A 235 5.24 -6.24 -9.31
C ARG A 235 6.67 -5.84 -9.00
N TYR A 236 7.21 -4.89 -9.76
CA TYR A 236 8.57 -4.41 -9.52
C TYR A 236 8.69 -3.61 -8.22
N SER A 237 7.73 -2.76 -7.91
CA SER A 237 7.67 -2.11 -6.59
C SER A 237 7.61 -3.15 -5.46
N GLY A 238 6.84 -4.23 -5.62
CA GLY A 238 6.78 -5.34 -4.66
C GLY A 238 8.13 -6.07 -4.50
N TYR A 239 8.85 -6.31 -5.59
CA TYR A 239 10.21 -6.85 -5.56
C TYR A 239 11.15 -5.93 -4.76
N LEU A 240 11.15 -4.63 -5.04
CA LEU A 240 11.93 -3.65 -4.30
C LEU A 240 11.55 -3.55 -2.82
N MET A 241 10.28 -3.80 -2.48
CA MET A 241 9.81 -3.88 -1.10
C MET A 241 10.14 -5.20 -0.40
N GLY A 242 10.88 -6.11 -1.03
CA GLY A 242 11.38 -7.34 -0.45
C GLY A 242 10.38 -8.49 -0.41
N ILE A 243 9.36 -8.48 -1.25
CA ILE A 243 8.45 -9.62 -1.37
C ILE A 243 9.22 -10.76 -2.06
N PRO A 244 9.36 -11.94 -1.41
CA PRO A 244 10.03 -13.07 -2.03
C PRO A 244 9.24 -13.58 -3.25
N GLU A 245 9.94 -14.04 -4.28
CA GLU A 245 9.33 -14.52 -5.53
C GLU A 245 8.33 -15.67 -5.32
N THR A 246 8.45 -16.38 -4.23
CA THR A 246 7.53 -17.46 -3.82
C THR A 246 6.12 -17.00 -3.48
N ILE A 247 5.92 -15.68 -3.26
CA ILE A 247 4.61 -15.06 -3.02
C ILE A 247 4.42 -13.76 -3.83
N LEU A 248 5.40 -13.34 -4.61
CA LEU A 248 5.27 -12.24 -5.57
C LEU A 248 4.61 -12.75 -6.86
N TYR A 249 3.44 -12.24 -7.18
CA TYR A 249 2.68 -12.65 -8.36
C TYR A 249 3.44 -12.35 -9.68
N ARG A 250 3.19 -13.14 -10.69
CA ARG A 250 3.73 -12.96 -12.05
C ARG A 250 2.78 -12.20 -12.98
N ASP A 251 1.47 -12.34 -12.74
CA ASP A 251 0.42 -11.74 -13.55
C ASP A 251 -0.83 -11.39 -12.71
N GLU A 252 -1.87 -10.86 -13.37
CA GLU A 252 -3.11 -10.46 -12.70
C GLU A 252 -3.89 -11.64 -12.11
N GLU A 253 -3.90 -12.79 -12.79
CA GLU A 253 -4.64 -13.96 -12.32
C GLU A 253 -4.03 -14.48 -11.03
N GLU A 254 -2.72 -14.62 -10.99
CA GLU A 254 -2.00 -15.05 -9.78
C GLU A 254 -2.16 -14.03 -8.65
N ALA A 255 -2.10 -12.73 -8.94
CA ALA A 255 -2.34 -11.69 -7.95
C ALA A 255 -3.75 -11.78 -7.35
N LEU A 256 -4.77 -12.02 -8.17
CA LEU A 256 -6.15 -12.20 -7.69
C LEU A 256 -6.30 -13.45 -6.84
N GLU A 257 -5.58 -14.52 -7.16
CA GLU A 257 -5.58 -15.75 -6.36
C GLU A 257 -4.86 -15.54 -5.02
N ILE A 258 -3.71 -14.86 -5.00
CA ILE A 258 -3.04 -14.47 -3.74
C ILE A 258 -4.00 -13.65 -2.86
N PHE A 259 -4.68 -12.68 -3.46
CA PHE A 259 -5.66 -11.87 -2.73
C PHE A 259 -6.83 -12.71 -2.21
N ARG A 260 -7.41 -13.58 -3.04
CA ARG A 260 -8.55 -14.44 -2.68
C ARG A 260 -8.19 -15.41 -1.55
N ILE A 261 -7.07 -16.12 -1.69
CA ILE A 261 -6.59 -17.08 -0.71
C ILE A 261 -6.16 -16.37 0.58
N GLY A 262 -5.47 -15.24 0.45
CA GLY A 262 -5.11 -14.42 1.61
C GLY A 262 -6.33 -14.04 2.44
N LEU A 263 -7.41 -13.51 1.84
CA LEU A 263 -8.65 -13.19 2.55
C LEU A 263 -9.29 -14.42 3.25
N LEU A 264 -9.19 -15.60 2.65
CA LEU A 264 -9.70 -16.84 3.28
C LEU A 264 -8.85 -17.26 4.47
N CYS A 265 -7.54 -17.08 4.38
CA CYS A 265 -6.59 -17.44 5.43
C CYS A 265 -6.56 -16.44 6.57
N GLU A 266 -6.81 -15.17 6.30
CA GLU A 266 -6.80 -14.12 7.33
C GLU A 266 -7.91 -14.30 8.38
N PRO A 267 -7.66 -13.92 9.65
CA PRO A 267 -8.70 -13.88 10.66
C PRO A 267 -9.80 -12.86 10.30
N PRO A 268 -10.99 -12.97 10.90
CA PRO A 268 -12.02 -11.94 10.75
C PRO A 268 -11.51 -10.55 11.18
N PRO A 269 -12.06 -9.47 10.59
CA PRO A 269 -11.68 -8.11 10.97
C PRO A 269 -11.76 -7.86 12.48
N SER A 270 -10.69 -7.39 13.06
CA SER A 270 -10.56 -7.06 14.48
C SER A 270 -11.12 -5.66 14.81
N LEU A 271 -11.08 -5.27 16.09
CA LEU A 271 -11.46 -3.92 16.49
C LEU A 271 -10.55 -2.87 15.82
N GLU A 272 -9.25 -3.17 15.73
CA GLU A 272 -8.26 -2.32 15.05
C GLU A 272 -8.63 -2.13 13.57
N SER A 273 -9.06 -3.19 12.90
CA SER A 273 -9.56 -3.15 11.52
C SER A 273 -10.74 -2.19 11.37
N ILE A 274 -11.71 -2.27 12.28
CA ILE A 274 -12.90 -1.42 12.28
C ILE A 274 -12.53 0.05 12.49
N VAL A 275 -11.65 0.32 13.46
CA VAL A 275 -11.20 1.70 13.76
C VAL A 275 -10.46 2.29 12.58
N LEU A 276 -9.51 1.56 11.99
CA LEU A 276 -8.72 2.04 10.85
C LEU A 276 -9.57 2.27 9.61
N ALA A 277 -10.46 1.33 9.26
CA ALA A 277 -11.34 1.46 8.11
C ALA A 277 -12.33 2.63 8.28
N THR A 278 -12.87 2.82 9.49
CA THR A 278 -13.75 3.96 9.81
C THR A 278 -12.99 5.29 9.75
N SER A 279 -11.78 5.34 10.30
CA SER A 279 -10.92 6.53 10.25
C SER A 279 -10.57 6.92 8.81
N LEU A 280 -10.30 5.94 7.95
CA LEU A 280 -10.04 6.17 6.53
C LEU A 280 -11.23 6.81 5.82
N ILE A 281 -12.45 6.28 6.00
CA ILE A 281 -13.67 6.86 5.42
C ILE A 281 -13.88 8.29 5.91
N ASN A 282 -13.70 8.54 7.19
CA ASN A 282 -13.88 9.85 7.81
C ASN A 282 -12.75 10.85 7.45
N SER A 283 -11.63 10.38 6.93
CA SER A 283 -10.57 11.27 6.45
C SER A 283 -10.90 11.91 5.09
N ALA A 284 -11.79 11.31 4.30
CA ALA A 284 -12.12 11.81 2.96
C ALA A 284 -12.64 13.26 2.95
N PRO A 285 -13.58 13.68 3.82
CA PRO A 285 -14.02 15.08 3.91
C PRO A 285 -12.91 16.04 4.35
N LEU A 286 -12.00 15.58 5.23
CA LEU A 286 -10.88 16.40 5.71
C LEU A 286 -9.88 16.66 4.56
N ILE A 287 -9.63 15.66 3.74
CA ILE A 287 -8.78 15.79 2.54
C ILE A 287 -9.43 16.71 1.51
N ALA A 288 -10.77 16.68 1.42
CA ALA A 288 -11.52 17.55 0.52
C ALA A 288 -11.63 19.01 1.05
N GLY A 289 -11.09 19.32 2.23
CA GLY A 289 -11.16 20.66 2.82
C GLY A 289 -12.57 21.10 3.22
N ILE A 290 -13.44 20.15 3.57
CA ILE A 290 -14.80 20.43 3.98
C ILE A 290 -14.82 20.71 5.48
N ASP A 291 -15.29 21.89 5.88
CA ASP A 291 -15.36 22.33 7.28
C ASP A 291 -16.73 22.15 7.92
N ASP A 292 -17.80 22.14 7.12
CA ASP A 292 -19.16 21.96 7.60
C ASP A 292 -19.44 20.52 8.05
N ASP A 293 -19.97 20.34 9.25
CA ASP A 293 -20.19 19.02 9.85
C ASP A 293 -21.29 18.19 9.15
N ASP A 294 -22.30 18.82 8.57
CA ASP A 294 -23.35 18.13 7.82
C ASP A 294 -22.81 17.66 6.47
N GLU A 295 -22.05 18.49 5.79
CA GLU A 295 -21.37 18.12 4.54
C GLU A 295 -20.35 17.01 4.77
N ARG A 296 -19.58 17.06 5.88
CA ARG A 296 -18.66 15.98 6.29
C ARG A 296 -19.40 14.66 6.48
N ARG A 297 -20.51 14.66 7.23
CA ARG A 297 -21.32 13.46 7.45
C ARG A 297 -21.88 12.91 6.14
N ASN A 298 -22.38 13.78 5.27
CA ASN A 298 -22.93 13.39 3.97
C ASN A 298 -21.87 12.76 3.08
N LEU A 299 -20.68 13.37 2.98
CA LEU A 299 -19.58 12.81 2.17
C LEU A 299 -19.06 11.49 2.75
N SER A 300 -18.86 11.40 4.07
CA SER A 300 -18.46 10.14 4.70
C SER A 300 -19.49 9.03 4.45
N GLY A 301 -20.78 9.34 4.56
CA GLY A 301 -21.84 8.40 4.24
C GLY A 301 -21.83 7.93 2.78
N TYR A 302 -21.59 8.86 1.86
CA TYR A 302 -21.47 8.56 0.44
C TYR A 302 -20.22 7.68 0.15
N VAL A 303 -19.07 8.02 0.73
CA VAL A 303 -17.84 7.21 0.60
C VAL A 303 -18.05 5.81 1.17
N ALA A 304 -18.69 5.68 2.34
CA ALA A 304 -19.03 4.38 2.93
C ALA A 304 -19.96 3.54 2.03
N GLN A 305 -20.94 4.19 1.36
CA GLN A 305 -21.83 3.50 0.41
C GLN A 305 -21.07 2.99 -0.84
N ILE A 306 -20.20 3.81 -1.41
CA ILE A 306 -19.34 3.39 -2.55
C ILE A 306 -18.38 2.29 -2.11
N SER A 307 -17.74 2.44 -0.95
CA SER A 307 -16.86 1.41 -0.38
C SER A 307 -17.59 0.07 -0.24
N ARG A 308 -18.78 0.07 0.38
CA ARG A 308 -19.62 -1.13 0.49
C ARG A 308 -19.92 -1.78 -0.87
N ALA A 309 -20.15 -0.96 -1.90
CA ALA A 309 -20.42 -1.46 -3.25
C ALA A 309 -19.16 -2.06 -3.91
N LEU A 310 -17.96 -1.63 -3.52
CA LEU A 310 -16.69 -2.14 -4.04
C LEU A 310 -16.23 -3.43 -3.32
N ILE A 311 -16.28 -3.42 -1.96
CA ILE A 311 -15.74 -4.52 -1.14
C ILE A 311 -16.77 -5.63 -0.87
N GLY A 312 -18.06 -5.37 -1.14
CA GLY A 312 -19.17 -6.27 -0.86
C GLY A 312 -19.78 -6.10 0.53
N ASN A 313 -21.02 -6.62 0.68
CA ASN A 313 -21.79 -6.44 1.91
C ASN A 313 -21.20 -7.20 3.10
N GLU A 314 -20.67 -8.40 2.89
CA GLU A 314 -20.12 -9.25 3.95
C GLU A 314 -18.94 -8.54 4.66
N MET A 315 -17.94 -8.08 3.89
CA MET A 315 -16.80 -7.37 4.45
C MET A 315 -17.21 -6.02 5.06
N ALA A 316 -18.10 -5.28 4.40
CA ALA A 316 -18.60 -4.01 4.93
C ALA A 316 -19.38 -4.19 6.24
N ASP A 317 -20.12 -5.27 6.41
CA ASP A 317 -20.82 -5.60 7.67
C ASP A 317 -19.82 -6.04 8.75
N ALA A 318 -18.79 -6.81 8.40
CA ALA A 318 -17.71 -7.19 9.31
C ALA A 318 -16.94 -5.96 9.82
N LEU A 319 -16.72 -4.95 8.97
CA LEU A 319 -16.12 -3.65 9.32
C LEU A 319 -17.11 -2.66 9.96
N ARG A 320 -18.34 -3.09 10.22
CA ARG A 320 -19.41 -2.29 10.83
C ARG A 320 -19.76 -0.99 10.09
N TYR A 321 -19.63 -1.01 8.76
CA TYR A 321 -20.06 0.13 7.95
C TYR A 321 -21.58 0.31 7.99
N PRO A 322 -22.08 1.54 7.88
CA PRO A 322 -23.52 1.81 7.84
C PRO A 322 -24.20 0.96 6.77
N LYS A 323 -25.33 0.34 7.13
CA LYS A 323 -26.14 -0.40 6.16
C LYS A 323 -26.74 0.57 5.15
N SER A 324 -26.45 0.36 3.89
CA SER A 324 -26.95 1.19 2.79
C SER A 324 -27.28 0.31 1.58
N ARG A 325 -28.21 0.79 0.74
CA ARG A 325 -28.52 0.14 -0.54
C ARG A 325 -27.40 0.45 -1.53
N THR A 326 -26.69 -0.59 -1.99
CA THR A 326 -25.60 -0.45 -2.96
C THR A 326 -26.07 -0.59 -4.42
N PHE A 327 -27.30 -1.08 -4.63
CA PHE A 327 -27.84 -1.24 -5.97
C PHE A 327 -27.87 0.10 -6.72
N GLY A 328 -27.22 0.14 -7.88
CA GLY A 328 -27.13 1.34 -8.72
C GLY A 328 -26.14 2.42 -8.26
N SER A 329 -25.51 2.31 -7.07
CA SER A 329 -24.58 3.32 -6.57
C SER A 329 -23.36 3.49 -7.49
N LEU A 330 -22.75 2.40 -7.95
CA LEU A 330 -21.64 2.46 -8.90
C LEU A 330 -22.08 2.98 -10.27
N TRP A 331 -23.30 2.69 -10.70
CA TRP A 331 -23.83 3.25 -11.94
C TRP A 331 -24.03 4.78 -11.82
N LYS A 332 -24.58 5.26 -10.72
CA LYS A 332 -24.71 6.71 -10.44
C LYS A 332 -23.34 7.38 -10.40
N PHE A 333 -22.38 6.76 -9.72
CA PHE A 333 -21.00 7.24 -9.66
C PHE A 333 -20.38 7.35 -11.07
N ARG A 334 -20.50 6.31 -11.91
CA ARG A 334 -20.01 6.33 -13.30
C ARG A 334 -20.65 7.41 -14.17
N THR A 335 -21.97 7.59 -14.02
CA THR A 335 -22.71 8.62 -14.78
C THR A 335 -22.31 10.01 -14.36
N ALA A 336 -22.17 10.29 -13.07
CA ALA A 336 -21.68 11.57 -12.56
C ALA A 336 -20.28 11.88 -13.15
N ASN A 337 -19.34 10.94 -13.04
CA ASN A 337 -17.99 11.10 -13.58
C ASN A 337 -17.95 11.27 -15.11
N ARG A 338 -18.87 10.65 -15.87
CA ARG A 338 -18.98 10.86 -17.33
C ARG A 338 -19.48 12.28 -17.65
N VAL A 339 -20.48 12.74 -16.92
CA VAL A 339 -21.02 14.10 -17.10
C VAL A 339 -19.96 15.15 -16.77
N ASP A 340 -19.20 14.96 -15.70
CA ASP A 340 -18.12 15.88 -15.32
C ASP A 340 -17.02 15.90 -16.38
N ARG A 341 -16.60 14.75 -16.91
CA ARG A 341 -15.62 14.68 -18.03
C ARG A 341 -16.13 15.36 -19.29
N ILE A 342 -17.41 15.30 -19.60
CA ILE A 342 -17.99 15.97 -20.77
C ILE A 342 -18.01 17.48 -20.53
N LYS A 343 -18.39 17.93 -19.32
CA LYS A 343 -18.37 19.36 -18.96
C LYS A 343 -16.94 19.92 -19.04
N ASP A 344 -15.95 19.22 -18.49
CA ASP A 344 -14.53 19.59 -18.57
C ASP A 344 -14.04 19.72 -20.01
N ARG A 345 -14.53 18.86 -20.93
CA ARG A 345 -14.18 18.88 -22.34
C ARG A 345 -14.84 20.02 -23.13
N LEU A 346 -16.03 20.43 -22.71
CA LEU A 346 -16.81 21.50 -23.33
C LEU A 346 -16.47 22.90 -22.80
N MET A 347 -15.81 22.98 -21.63
CA MET A 347 -15.36 24.23 -21.02
C MET A 347 -13.84 24.24 -20.85
N PRO A 348 -13.05 24.53 -21.91
CA PRO A 348 -11.58 24.39 -21.88
C PRO A 348 -10.84 25.47 -21.06
N GLY A 349 -11.49 26.14 -20.13
CA GLY A 349 -10.87 27.04 -19.14
C GLY A 349 -10.73 26.44 -17.75
N ARG A 350 -11.22 25.21 -17.52
CA ARG A 350 -11.01 24.41 -16.30
C ARG A 350 -10.64 23.00 -16.73
N SER A 351 -9.35 22.79 -16.98
CA SER A 351 -8.84 21.48 -17.38
C SER A 351 -9.07 20.46 -16.26
N GLY A 352 -9.97 19.52 -16.48
CA GLY A 352 -10.23 18.43 -15.51
C GLY A 352 -8.98 17.55 -15.27
N ALA A 353 -8.05 17.51 -16.22
CA ALA A 353 -6.75 16.86 -16.05
C ALA A 353 -5.85 17.63 -15.09
N GLU A 354 -5.77 18.96 -15.20
CA GLU A 354 -5.05 19.82 -14.25
C GLU A 354 -5.67 19.75 -12.85
N ALA A 355 -7.00 19.80 -12.75
CA ALA A 355 -7.68 19.68 -11.47
C ALA A 355 -7.46 18.29 -10.83
N THR A 356 -7.35 17.22 -11.63
CA THR A 356 -7.03 15.88 -11.14
C THR A 356 -5.58 15.77 -10.70
N LEU A 357 -4.66 16.28 -11.50
CA LEU A 357 -3.24 16.34 -11.19
C LEU A 357 -3.04 17.15 -9.90
N ASN A 358 -3.61 18.36 -9.84
CA ASN A 358 -3.53 19.22 -8.67
C ASN A 358 -4.14 18.54 -7.43
N THR A 359 -5.31 17.89 -7.53
CA THR A 359 -5.91 17.18 -6.39
C THR A 359 -5.02 16.03 -5.92
N LEU A 360 -4.41 15.25 -6.82
CA LEU A 360 -3.48 14.19 -6.43
C LEU A 360 -2.20 14.75 -5.83
N PHE A 361 -1.67 15.84 -6.38
CA PHE A 361 -0.51 16.55 -5.81
C PHE A 361 -0.87 17.24 -4.50
N ASP A 362 -2.01 17.91 -4.38
CA ASP A 362 -2.46 18.55 -3.15
C ASP A 362 -2.66 17.54 -2.02
N VAL A 363 -3.26 16.38 -2.33
CA VAL A 363 -3.38 15.27 -1.37
C VAL A 363 -2.02 14.69 -0.97
N SER A 364 -0.99 14.80 -1.82
CA SER A 364 0.36 14.27 -1.52
C SER A 364 1.34 15.35 -1.03
N HIS A 365 1.11 16.62 -1.31
CA HIS A 365 2.08 17.71 -1.11
C HIS A 365 1.97 18.45 0.22
N PHE A 366 0.89 18.28 0.99
CA PHE A 366 0.66 19.05 2.20
C PHE A 366 1.36 18.44 3.43
N ASP A 367 2.69 18.61 3.52
CA ASP A 367 3.38 18.58 4.81
C ASP A 367 4.53 19.59 4.77
N GLU A 368 4.44 20.66 5.56
CA GLU A 368 5.51 21.66 5.72
C GLU A 368 6.84 21.05 6.20
N LEU A 369 6.81 19.83 6.70
CA LEU A 369 7.97 19.06 7.20
C LEU A 369 8.59 18.10 6.18
N GLY A 370 8.09 18.08 4.95
CA GLY A 370 8.50 17.10 3.93
C GLY A 370 8.02 15.67 4.25
N ILE A 371 7.47 14.97 3.26
CA ILE A 371 7.13 13.55 3.41
C ILE A 371 8.43 12.76 3.37
N SER A 372 8.98 12.43 4.54
CA SER A 372 10.10 11.51 4.65
C SER A 372 9.61 10.21 5.29
N TYR A 373 9.83 9.08 4.63
CA TYR A 373 9.73 7.76 5.26
C TYR A 373 10.92 7.59 6.21
N ARG A 374 10.85 8.26 7.36
CA ARG A 374 11.88 8.13 8.39
C ARG A 374 11.71 6.81 9.10
N LEU A 375 12.83 6.19 9.43
CA LEU A 375 12.81 4.99 10.24
C LEU A 375 12.29 5.34 11.63
N PRO A 376 11.31 4.59 12.15
CA PRO A 376 10.81 4.80 13.50
C PRO A 376 11.85 4.37 14.53
N ASP A 377 11.93 5.09 15.64
CA ASP A 377 12.78 4.77 16.78
C ASP A 377 11.98 4.16 17.97
N HIS A 378 10.67 4.23 17.93
CA HIS A 378 9.77 3.64 18.93
C HIS A 378 8.58 2.93 18.28
N VAL A 379 7.98 1.99 19.02
CA VAL A 379 6.75 1.29 18.60
C VAL A 379 5.63 2.29 18.38
N HIS A 380 5.41 3.20 19.34
CA HIS A 380 4.38 4.23 19.22
C HIS A 380 4.90 5.46 18.48
N ALA A 381 4.16 5.92 17.46
CA ALA A 381 4.54 7.06 16.61
C ALA A 381 4.73 8.36 17.40
N GLU A 382 3.94 8.57 18.47
CA GLU A 382 4.00 9.73 19.35
C GLU A 382 5.29 9.81 20.20
N ARG A 383 6.01 8.69 20.37
CA ARG A 383 7.30 8.62 21.07
C ARG A 383 8.48 8.69 20.11
N SER A 384 8.26 8.58 18.83
CA SER A 384 9.30 8.71 17.83
C SER A 384 9.82 10.15 17.78
N SER A 385 11.15 10.33 17.74
CA SER A 385 11.75 11.63 17.69
C SER A 385 11.27 12.44 16.47
N ARG A 386 10.98 13.71 16.69
CA ARG A 386 10.74 14.68 15.61
C ARG A 386 12.09 15.02 14.97
N TRP A 387 12.25 14.62 13.75
CA TRP A 387 13.51 14.80 13.02
C TRP A 387 13.29 15.58 11.74
#